data_57b4fd2b706afecdca5cfd088cb12d1c
#
_entry.id   57b4fd2b706afecdca5cfd088cb12d1c
#
_cell.length_a   1.000
_cell.length_b   1.000
_cell.length_c   1.000
_cell.angle_alpha   90.00
_cell.angle_beta   90.00
_cell.angle_gamma   90.00
#
_symmetry.space_group_name_H-M   'P 1'
#
loop_
_entity.id
_entity.type
_entity.pdbx_description
1 polymer ?
#
loop_
_entity_poly.entity_id
_entity_poly.type
_entity_poly.pdbx_seq_one_letter_code
_entity_poly.pdbx_strand_id
1 'polypeptide(L)'
;RYIGDWSSDVCSSDLIFVNTRGQAEFIFHELWNINTNNYKIAIHHGSLDLGLRKKVEKQMSDGILDCVVATSSLDLGIDWAEVDLVIQIGAPKGLNRLIQRIGRSNHKYDQPSKAILVPTNRFEYLECFAAINAINKNYLDDLPIKKGALDVLAQHIYGTACSDSFCPDTLYKTVISAYPYKDLKFENFMKVLNFVKDGGYALKNYEKYRRLKTLENGHITINSKADIRRYKMNIGTIIEAPMLTVKFKRKTLGRIEENFIINLSQGDTFIFGGEVLEFEKVEGLSVYVKKSKNKEAKITVYAGGRLPLSTQLSKSVREIIGNKNFWKKLPKQIQDWLNYQEEHSLLPNPKNMIVEIFPFKKRFYTVIHSFLGWNANQTLGFLLLRRMKRAGFRPMGFSMNDYGLAIWSFKKPENVNNLLDTDIVFEEFEEWLQDTPLLKRLFRDVALISGLVEKRIPGAEKTGKQVLFSTDLIYEVLIKYDSQHVLLEAVKEDAMDGLIDGSRLRETLHLMRENILVKYLDQISPLSLPIILDVTKESIGHSIGKDDILNEMRENKFFK
;
A
#
# COMPACT_ATOMS: atom_id res chain seq x y z
N ARG A 1 -10.12 -22.91 17.79
CA ARG A 1 -11.18 -22.67 18.79
C ARG A 1 -10.52 -22.37 20.12
N TYR A 2 -10.31 -21.12 20.44
CA TYR A 2 -10.33 -20.58 21.78
C TYR A 2 -11.09 -19.26 21.64
N ILE A 3 -12.41 -19.36 21.66
CA ILE A 3 -13.26 -18.29 22.12
C ILE A 3 -13.23 -18.52 23.64
N GLY A 4 -12.26 -17.88 24.31
CA GLY A 4 -12.27 -17.77 25.76
C GLY A 4 -13.54 -17.04 26.16
N ASP A 5 -14.09 -17.45 27.28
CA ASP A 5 -15.27 -16.87 27.89
C ASP A 5 -15.05 -15.36 28.11
N TRP A 6 -15.64 -14.55 27.25
CA TRP A 6 -15.57 -13.08 27.29
C TRP A 6 -16.34 -12.48 28.48
N SER A 7 -16.92 -13.34 29.31
CA SER A 7 -17.84 -12.91 30.39
C SER A 7 -17.20 -12.52 31.70
N SER A 8 -15.88 -12.67 31.88
CA SER A 8 -15.26 -12.50 33.19
C SER A 8 -14.38 -11.27 33.40
N ASP A 9 -14.06 -10.48 32.33
CA ASP A 9 -13.18 -9.31 32.46
C ASP A 9 -13.71 -8.04 31.79
N VAL A 10 -15.00 -7.80 31.82
CA VAL A 10 -15.64 -6.62 31.20
C VAL A 10 -15.62 -5.43 32.14
N CYS A 11 -14.50 -4.75 32.21
CA CYS A 11 -14.41 -3.35 32.68
C CYS A 11 -13.39 -2.54 31.88
N SER A 12 -13.26 -2.80 30.58
CA SER A 12 -12.15 -2.28 29.82
C SER A 12 -12.52 -1.85 28.42
N SER A 13 -11.90 -0.80 27.96
CA SER A 13 -12.00 -0.35 26.57
C SER A 13 -11.02 -1.13 25.70
N ASP A 14 -11.55 -1.94 24.78
CA ASP A 14 -10.73 -2.72 23.84
C ASP A 14 -10.49 -1.97 22.53
N LEU A 15 -9.27 -2.08 21.99
CA LEU A 15 -8.93 -1.48 20.70
C LEU A 15 -8.61 -2.57 19.69
N ILE A 16 -9.48 -2.74 18.68
CA ILE A 16 -9.32 -3.71 17.61
C ILE A 16 -8.69 -3.03 16.41
N PHE A 17 -7.45 -3.37 16.10
CA PHE A 17 -6.76 -2.92 14.90
C PHE A 17 -6.94 -3.87 13.72
N VAL A 18 -7.19 -3.29 12.56
CA VAL A 18 -7.20 -3.97 11.27
C VAL A 18 -6.29 -3.24 10.28
N ASN A 19 -5.94 -3.88 9.16
CA ASN A 19 -4.97 -3.32 8.24
C ASN A 19 -5.60 -2.41 7.18
N THR A 20 -6.89 -2.56 6.86
CA THR A 20 -7.58 -1.77 5.84
C THR A 20 -8.91 -1.22 6.35
N ARG A 21 -9.36 -0.10 5.74
CA ARG A 21 -10.66 0.51 6.06
C ARG A 21 -11.82 -0.44 5.76
N GLY A 22 -11.73 -1.21 4.66
CA GLY A 22 -12.75 -2.21 4.32
C GLY A 22 -12.83 -3.34 5.37
N GLN A 23 -11.70 -3.78 5.91
CA GLN A 23 -11.70 -4.71 7.04
C GLN A 23 -12.34 -4.10 8.30
N ALA A 24 -12.09 -2.80 8.57
CA ALA A 24 -12.71 -2.12 9.71
C ALA A 24 -14.23 -2.09 9.60
N GLU A 25 -14.75 -1.76 8.41
CA GLU A 25 -16.19 -1.76 8.14
C GLU A 25 -16.80 -3.17 8.29
N PHE A 26 -16.13 -4.17 7.73
CA PHE A 26 -16.59 -5.55 7.81
C PHE A 26 -16.60 -6.09 9.25
N ILE A 27 -15.47 -5.94 9.97
CA ILE A 27 -15.37 -6.44 11.35
C ILE A 27 -16.33 -5.70 12.28
N PHE A 28 -16.47 -4.38 12.12
CA PHE A 28 -17.45 -3.61 12.90
C PHE A 28 -18.88 -4.12 12.62
N HIS A 29 -19.24 -4.33 11.37
CA HIS A 29 -20.55 -4.83 10.98
C HIS A 29 -20.85 -6.22 11.57
N GLU A 30 -19.90 -7.15 11.50
CA GLU A 30 -20.04 -8.49 12.08
C GLU A 30 -20.16 -8.44 13.62
N LEU A 31 -19.30 -7.66 14.28
CA LEU A 31 -19.37 -7.48 15.74
C LEU A 31 -20.71 -6.87 16.15
N TRP A 32 -21.22 -5.89 15.39
CA TRP A 32 -22.52 -5.29 15.66
C TRP A 32 -23.66 -6.28 15.54
N ASN A 33 -23.62 -7.15 14.54
CA ASN A 33 -24.66 -8.16 14.31
C ASN A 33 -24.73 -9.24 15.43
N ILE A 34 -23.59 -9.57 16.04
CA ILE A 34 -23.51 -10.57 17.12
C ILE A 34 -23.57 -9.95 18.53
N ASN A 35 -23.68 -8.63 18.62
CA ASN A 35 -23.67 -7.90 19.89
C ASN A 35 -24.98 -8.05 20.69
N THR A 36 -25.18 -9.20 21.29
CA THR A 36 -26.36 -9.51 22.11
C THR A 36 -26.32 -8.81 23.48
N ASN A 37 -25.13 -8.47 23.98
CA ASN A 37 -24.90 -7.87 25.28
C ASN A 37 -24.99 -6.32 25.25
N ASN A 38 -25.29 -5.72 24.10
CA ASN A 38 -25.40 -4.28 23.93
C ASN A 38 -24.11 -3.49 24.28
N TYR A 39 -22.94 -4.08 24.03
CA TYR A 39 -21.66 -3.35 24.16
C TYR A 39 -21.64 -2.12 23.26
N LYS A 40 -21.05 -1.04 23.75
CA LYS A 40 -20.90 0.22 23.01
C LYS A 40 -19.68 0.14 22.08
N ILE A 41 -19.89 -0.37 20.89
CA ILE A 41 -18.85 -0.56 19.87
C ILE A 41 -18.86 0.63 18.92
N ALA A 42 -17.68 1.15 18.56
CA ALA A 42 -17.53 2.20 17.55
C ALA A 42 -16.51 1.81 16.45
N ILE A 43 -16.56 2.52 15.33
CA ILE A 43 -15.60 2.39 14.24
C ILE A 43 -14.83 3.70 14.04
N HIS A 44 -13.52 3.60 13.76
CA HIS A 44 -12.67 4.75 13.53
C HIS A 44 -11.68 4.55 12.38
N HIS A 45 -11.86 5.27 11.29
CA HIS A 45 -10.91 5.30 10.17
C HIS A 45 -10.99 6.62 9.40
N GLY A 46 -9.95 6.93 8.61
CA GLY A 46 -9.77 8.22 7.96
C GLY A 46 -10.85 8.64 6.94
N SER A 47 -11.73 7.71 6.48
CA SER A 47 -12.81 8.03 5.53
C SER A 47 -14.08 8.53 6.20
N LEU A 48 -14.24 8.33 7.52
CA LEU A 48 -15.37 8.84 8.26
C LEU A 48 -15.32 10.37 8.40
N ASP A 49 -16.48 10.97 8.59
CA ASP A 49 -16.58 12.41 8.87
C ASP A 49 -15.74 12.81 10.08
N LEU A 50 -15.09 13.97 10.01
CA LEU A 50 -14.20 14.46 11.08
C LEU A 50 -14.93 14.61 12.42
N GLY A 51 -16.18 15.09 12.40
CA GLY A 51 -17.00 15.24 13.60
C GLY A 51 -17.33 13.91 14.25
N LEU A 52 -17.61 12.87 13.44
CA LEU A 52 -17.83 11.51 13.94
C LEU A 52 -16.56 10.94 14.56
N ARG A 53 -15.41 11.11 13.92
CA ARG A 53 -14.11 10.64 14.47
C ARG A 53 -13.80 11.28 15.81
N LYS A 54 -13.88 12.62 15.91
CA LYS A 54 -13.69 13.35 17.16
C LYS A 54 -14.67 12.93 18.27
N LYS A 55 -15.91 12.58 17.90
CA LYS A 55 -16.89 12.05 18.85
C LYS A 55 -16.46 10.69 19.40
N VAL A 56 -15.99 9.78 18.54
CA VAL A 56 -15.47 8.47 18.97
C VAL A 56 -14.24 8.64 19.87
N GLU A 57 -13.29 9.48 19.46
CA GLU A 57 -12.09 9.81 20.26
C GLU A 57 -12.46 10.32 21.65
N LYS A 58 -13.40 11.26 21.73
CA LYS A 58 -13.90 11.78 23.01
C LYS A 58 -14.60 10.72 23.85
N GLN A 59 -15.51 9.94 23.27
CA GLN A 59 -16.23 8.89 23.99
C GLN A 59 -15.32 7.78 24.49
N MET A 60 -14.21 7.50 23.77
CA MET A 60 -13.18 6.56 24.22
C MET A 60 -12.40 7.16 25.41
N SER A 61 -11.99 8.44 25.31
CA SER A 61 -11.32 9.15 26.42
C SER A 61 -12.19 9.27 27.68
N ASP A 62 -13.50 9.41 27.51
CA ASP A 62 -14.47 9.51 28.60
C ASP A 62 -14.85 8.12 29.19
N GLY A 63 -14.26 7.00 28.70
CA GLY A 63 -14.54 5.63 29.14
C GLY A 63 -15.98 5.16 28.83
N ILE A 64 -16.62 5.77 27.82
CA ILE A 64 -18.01 5.45 27.45
C ILE A 64 -18.10 4.26 26.51
N LEU A 65 -17.05 4.02 25.69
CA LEU A 65 -17.02 2.94 24.70
C LEU A 65 -16.33 1.70 25.28
N ASP A 66 -16.94 0.55 25.04
CA ASP A 66 -16.37 -0.75 25.41
C ASP A 66 -15.37 -1.25 24.36
N CYS A 67 -15.56 -0.87 23.09
CA CYS A 67 -14.67 -1.31 22.00
C CYS A 67 -14.62 -0.32 20.84
N VAL A 68 -13.44 -0.17 20.22
CA VAL A 68 -13.28 0.59 18.97
C VAL A 68 -12.56 -0.25 17.93
N VAL A 69 -13.17 -0.41 16.74
CA VAL A 69 -12.52 -1.01 15.57
C VAL A 69 -11.84 0.08 14.77
N ALA A 70 -10.51 -0.01 14.63
CA ALA A 70 -9.73 1.06 14.03
C ALA A 70 -8.70 0.56 12.99
N THR A 71 -8.31 1.46 12.09
CA THR A 71 -7.15 1.31 11.22
C THR A 71 -5.96 2.08 11.79
N SER A 72 -4.94 2.37 10.97
CA SER A 72 -3.78 3.20 11.34
C SER A 72 -4.13 4.62 11.82
N SER A 73 -5.39 5.03 11.76
CA SER A 73 -5.84 6.34 12.26
C SER A 73 -5.66 6.53 13.77
N LEU A 74 -5.46 5.45 14.51
CA LEU A 74 -5.21 5.45 15.96
C LEU A 74 -3.84 4.83 16.33
N ASP A 75 -2.97 4.58 15.34
CA ASP A 75 -1.59 4.09 15.59
C ASP A 75 -0.76 5.12 16.37
N LEU A 76 -1.03 6.43 16.19
CA LEU A 76 -0.23 7.54 16.73
C LEU A 76 -1.10 8.65 17.34
N GLY A 77 -0.54 9.38 18.31
CA GLY A 77 -1.00 10.72 18.70
C GLY A 77 -2.21 10.82 19.61
N ILE A 78 -2.66 9.73 20.24
CA ILE A 78 -3.78 9.77 21.17
C ILE A 78 -3.34 9.17 22.50
N ASP A 79 -3.43 9.98 23.54
CA ASP A 79 -3.23 9.57 24.92
C ASP A 79 -4.60 9.20 25.50
N TRP A 80 -4.97 7.94 25.35
CA TRP A 80 -6.20 7.40 25.94
C TRP A 80 -5.85 6.68 27.23
N ALA A 81 -6.34 7.18 28.32
CA ALA A 81 -5.95 6.75 29.64
C ALA A 81 -6.26 5.28 29.96
N GLU A 82 -7.19 4.61 29.26
CA GLU A 82 -7.70 3.30 29.65
C GLU A 82 -8.06 2.40 28.48
N VAL A 83 -7.06 2.02 27.66
CA VAL A 83 -7.18 0.86 26.76
C VAL A 83 -6.50 -0.32 27.47
N ASP A 84 -7.26 -1.37 27.82
CA ASP A 84 -6.71 -2.52 28.53
C ASP A 84 -6.17 -3.59 27.59
N LEU A 85 -6.79 -3.76 26.44
CA LEU A 85 -6.39 -4.78 25.47
C LEU A 85 -6.37 -4.24 24.04
N VAL A 86 -5.29 -4.57 23.33
CA VAL A 86 -5.19 -4.39 21.89
C VAL A 86 -5.39 -5.72 21.19
N ILE A 87 -6.31 -5.77 20.23
CA ILE A 87 -6.52 -6.94 19.37
C ILE A 87 -6.12 -6.57 17.95
N GLN A 88 -5.12 -7.25 17.40
CA GLN A 88 -4.69 -7.08 16.01
C GLN A 88 -5.29 -8.19 15.16
N ILE A 89 -6.23 -7.86 14.27
CA ILE A 89 -6.80 -8.80 13.29
C ILE A 89 -6.03 -8.71 11.97
N GLY A 90 -5.55 -9.86 11.49
CA GLY A 90 -4.60 -9.94 10.40
C GLY A 90 -3.15 -9.73 10.86
N ALA A 91 -2.21 -10.09 10.01
CA ALA A 91 -0.80 -9.93 10.32
C ALA A 91 -0.38 -8.44 10.32
N PRO A 92 0.56 -8.03 11.20
CA PRO A 92 0.90 -6.62 11.42
C PRO A 92 1.67 -5.98 10.25
N LYS A 93 2.26 -6.79 9.35
CA LYS A 93 3.08 -6.39 8.20
C LYS A 93 4.40 -5.68 8.54
N GLY A 94 4.61 -5.29 9.80
CA GLY A 94 5.83 -4.66 10.29
C GLY A 94 5.90 -4.68 11.82
N LEU A 95 7.13 -4.79 12.34
CA LEU A 95 7.39 -4.92 13.78
C LEU A 95 7.18 -3.59 14.51
N ASN A 96 7.68 -2.49 13.96
CA ASN A 96 7.57 -1.16 14.56
C ASN A 96 6.10 -0.76 14.73
N ARG A 97 5.27 -1.05 13.72
CA ARG A 97 3.82 -0.78 13.80
C ARG A 97 3.15 -1.63 14.86
N LEU A 98 3.50 -2.92 14.93
CA LEU A 98 2.94 -3.80 15.95
C LEU A 98 3.23 -3.28 17.35
N ILE A 99 4.47 -2.87 17.62
CA ILE A 99 4.85 -2.29 18.92
C ILE A 99 4.09 -0.99 19.20
N GLN A 100 3.95 -0.11 18.21
CA GLN A 100 3.16 1.12 18.34
C GLN A 100 1.70 0.84 18.71
N ARG A 101 1.09 -0.20 18.11
CA ARG A 101 -0.28 -0.64 18.42
C ARG A 101 -0.36 -1.26 19.80
N ILE A 102 0.52 -2.19 20.14
CA ILE A 102 0.59 -2.83 21.46
C ILE A 102 0.74 -1.77 22.56
N GLY A 103 1.60 -0.77 22.31
CA GLY A 103 1.80 0.35 23.23
C GLY A 103 0.60 1.26 23.44
N ARG A 104 -0.56 1.00 22.80
CA ARG A 104 -1.83 1.68 23.12
C ARG A 104 -2.54 1.07 24.34
N SER A 105 -2.19 -0.16 24.73
CA SER A 105 -2.77 -0.80 25.91
C SER A 105 -1.95 -0.52 27.17
N ASN A 106 -2.65 -0.42 28.31
CA ASN A 106 -2.06 -0.26 29.64
C ASN A 106 -1.01 0.88 29.73
N HIS A 107 -1.40 2.09 29.41
CA HIS A 107 -0.52 3.28 29.44
C HIS A 107 -0.08 3.66 30.88
N LYS A 108 -0.30 2.78 31.87
CA LYS A 108 0.14 2.97 33.26
C LYS A 108 1.58 2.50 33.41
N TYR A 109 2.40 3.27 34.12
CA TYR A 109 3.84 3.06 34.27
C TYR A 109 4.23 1.63 34.73
N ASP A 110 3.39 1.01 35.58
CA ASP A 110 3.69 -0.28 36.22
C ASP A 110 2.96 -1.48 35.59
N GLN A 111 2.26 -1.32 34.47
CA GLN A 111 1.51 -2.41 33.84
C GLN A 111 2.06 -2.76 32.46
N PRO A 112 2.28 -4.06 32.18
CA PRO A 112 2.70 -4.48 30.86
C PRO A 112 1.57 -4.30 29.84
N SER A 113 1.90 -3.81 28.65
CA SER A 113 0.96 -3.77 27.53
C SER A 113 0.48 -5.17 27.15
N LYS A 114 -0.83 -5.30 26.87
CA LYS A 114 -1.46 -6.57 26.49
C LYS A 114 -1.94 -6.51 25.05
N ALA A 115 -1.65 -7.55 24.26
CA ALA A 115 -2.17 -7.66 22.91
C ALA A 115 -2.49 -9.10 22.51
N ILE A 116 -3.51 -9.26 21.66
CA ILE A 116 -3.88 -10.52 21.02
C ILE A 116 -3.70 -10.36 19.51
N LEU A 117 -2.96 -11.28 18.88
CA LEU A 117 -2.82 -11.35 17.43
C LEU A 117 -3.76 -12.43 16.88
N VAL A 118 -4.62 -12.04 15.94
CA VAL A 118 -5.64 -12.92 15.34
C VAL A 118 -5.33 -13.09 13.85
N PRO A 119 -4.51 -14.09 13.46
CA PRO A 119 -4.22 -14.36 12.06
C PRO A 119 -5.46 -14.89 11.32
N THR A 120 -5.66 -14.47 10.08
CA THR A 120 -6.80 -14.89 9.25
C THR A 120 -6.48 -16.07 8.34
N ASN A 121 -5.20 -16.39 8.14
CA ASN A 121 -4.73 -17.51 7.33
C ASN A 121 -3.38 -18.06 7.85
N ARG A 122 -2.91 -19.17 7.23
CA ARG A 122 -1.69 -19.87 7.66
C ARG A 122 -0.41 -19.03 7.52
N PHE A 123 -0.27 -18.26 6.45
CA PHE A 123 0.88 -17.36 6.30
C PHE A 123 0.87 -16.24 7.34
N GLU A 124 -0.30 -15.65 7.60
CA GLU A 124 -0.43 -14.63 8.66
C GLU A 124 -0.13 -15.20 10.04
N TYR A 125 -0.44 -16.49 10.28
CA TYR A 125 -0.02 -17.14 11.52
C TYR A 125 1.51 -17.17 11.65
N LEU A 126 2.22 -17.57 10.59
CA LEU A 126 3.69 -17.58 10.57
C LEU A 126 4.25 -16.16 10.75
N GLU A 127 3.62 -15.17 10.16
CA GLU A 127 4.00 -13.76 10.28
C GLU A 127 3.80 -13.24 11.72
N CYS A 128 2.67 -13.52 12.35
CA CYS A 128 2.42 -13.19 13.75
C CYS A 128 3.42 -13.88 14.68
N PHE A 129 3.68 -15.17 14.46
CA PHE A 129 4.68 -15.91 15.24
C PHE A 129 6.09 -15.36 15.06
N ALA A 130 6.47 -14.99 13.81
CA ALA A 130 7.74 -14.34 13.52
C ALA A 130 7.85 -12.98 14.21
N ALA A 131 6.76 -12.18 14.20
CA ALA A 131 6.72 -10.88 14.85
C ALA A 131 6.94 -10.98 16.37
N ILE A 132 6.24 -11.91 17.04
CA ILE A 132 6.42 -12.13 18.48
C ILE A 132 7.88 -12.53 18.80
N ASN A 133 8.45 -13.46 18.03
CA ASN A 133 9.84 -13.89 18.24
C ASN A 133 10.84 -12.77 18.01
N ALA A 134 10.61 -11.90 17.02
CA ALA A 134 11.49 -10.76 16.72
C ALA A 134 11.42 -9.70 17.84
N ILE A 135 10.23 -9.37 18.32
CA ILE A 135 10.02 -8.43 19.42
C ILE A 135 10.73 -8.94 20.70
N ASN A 136 10.58 -10.21 21.03
CA ASN A 136 11.25 -10.82 22.21
C ASN A 136 12.79 -10.80 22.10
N LYS A 137 13.33 -10.69 20.90
CA LYS A 137 14.78 -10.53 20.65
C LYS A 137 15.20 -9.06 20.51
N ASN A 138 14.31 -8.10 20.73
CA ASN A 138 14.52 -6.67 20.45
C ASN A 138 14.96 -6.38 19.01
N TYR A 139 14.53 -7.21 18.07
CA TYR A 139 14.82 -7.05 16.66
C TYR A 139 13.67 -6.29 16.01
N LEU A 140 13.94 -5.08 15.54
CA LEU A 140 12.94 -4.18 14.94
C LEU A 140 13.16 -4.01 13.45
N ASP A 141 12.17 -3.39 12.78
CA ASP A 141 12.31 -3.03 11.37
C ASP A 141 13.34 -1.92 11.20
N ASP A 142 14.27 -2.14 10.29
CA ASP A 142 15.19 -1.13 9.82
C ASP A 142 14.54 -0.38 8.65
N LEU A 143 14.34 0.93 8.83
CA LEU A 143 13.78 1.78 7.80
C LEU A 143 14.90 2.65 7.24
N PRO A 144 15.35 2.42 6.00
CA PRO A 144 16.36 3.26 5.38
C PRO A 144 15.84 4.70 5.28
N ILE A 145 16.70 5.67 5.57
CA ILE A 145 16.38 7.08 5.42
C ILE A 145 16.30 7.37 3.92
N LYS A 146 15.12 7.83 3.48
CA LYS A 146 14.90 8.19 2.08
C LYS A 146 15.68 9.44 1.70
N LYS A 147 16.13 9.50 0.44
CA LYS A 147 16.67 10.73 -0.15
C LYS A 147 15.58 11.79 -0.24
N GLY A 148 15.98 13.05 -0.26
CA GLY A 148 15.06 14.18 -0.41
C GLY A 148 14.44 14.21 -1.81
N ALA A 149 13.12 14.19 -1.88
CA ALA A 149 12.38 14.18 -3.14
C ALA A 149 12.43 15.55 -3.84
N LEU A 150 12.62 15.56 -5.17
CA LEU A 150 12.80 16.79 -5.94
C LEU A 150 11.50 17.60 -6.10
N ASP A 151 10.35 16.97 -6.08
CA ASP A 151 9.03 17.63 -6.07
C ASP A 151 8.75 18.35 -4.74
N VAL A 152 9.16 17.73 -3.62
CA VAL A 152 9.10 18.36 -2.28
C VAL A 152 10.06 19.54 -2.20
N LEU A 153 11.27 19.42 -2.78
CA LEU A 153 12.20 20.53 -2.91
C LEU A 153 11.60 21.67 -3.73
N ALA A 154 10.95 21.37 -4.84
CA ALA A 154 10.26 22.37 -5.66
C ALA A 154 9.17 23.10 -4.85
N GLN A 155 8.36 22.37 -4.08
CA GLN A 155 7.36 22.96 -3.20
C GLN A 155 8.01 23.85 -2.13
N HIS A 156 9.13 23.43 -1.54
CA HIS A 156 9.86 24.21 -0.55
C HIS A 156 10.44 25.52 -1.12
N ILE A 157 11.09 25.46 -2.30
CA ILE A 157 11.60 26.65 -3.00
C ILE A 157 10.47 27.64 -3.29
N TYR A 158 9.33 27.14 -3.79
CA TYR A 158 8.16 27.97 -4.07
C TYR A 158 7.60 28.62 -2.79
N GLY A 159 7.50 27.85 -1.71
CA GLY A 159 7.06 28.36 -0.41
C GLY A 159 7.98 29.41 0.18
N THR A 160 9.30 29.24 0.05
CA THR A 160 10.29 30.22 0.48
C THR A 160 10.11 31.54 -0.27
N ALA A 161 9.96 31.49 -1.60
CA ALA A 161 9.67 32.66 -2.42
C ALA A 161 8.36 33.37 -2.08
N CYS A 162 7.33 32.59 -1.63
CA CYS A 162 6.06 33.15 -1.17
C CYS A 162 6.17 33.86 0.19
N SER A 163 7.19 33.53 0.98
CA SER A 163 7.46 34.16 2.28
C SER A 163 8.28 35.44 2.13
N ASP A 164 9.43 35.32 1.46
CA ASP A 164 10.36 36.45 1.21
C ASP A 164 11.25 36.13 0.01
N SER A 165 12.00 37.18 -0.47
CA SER A 165 13.05 37.01 -1.47
C SER A 165 14.24 36.27 -0.87
N PHE A 166 14.92 35.43 -1.66
CA PHE A 166 16.07 34.66 -1.21
C PHE A 166 17.21 34.62 -2.23
N CYS A 167 18.42 34.45 -1.72
CA CYS A 167 19.59 34.15 -2.53
C CYS A 167 19.68 32.63 -2.80
N PRO A 168 19.83 32.17 -4.06
CA PRO A 168 19.93 30.75 -4.39
C PRO A 168 21.01 29.99 -3.61
N ASP A 169 22.23 30.59 -3.50
CA ASP A 169 23.35 29.94 -2.79
C ASP A 169 23.06 29.74 -1.30
N THR A 170 22.41 30.73 -0.67
CA THR A 170 22.04 30.63 0.74
C THR A 170 20.97 29.58 0.95
N LEU A 171 19.95 29.56 0.10
CA LEU A 171 18.89 28.52 0.18
C LEU A 171 19.46 27.11 -0.07
N TYR A 172 20.36 26.97 -1.05
CA TYR A 172 21.03 25.68 -1.30
C TYR A 172 21.77 25.18 -0.05
N LYS A 173 22.59 26.05 0.60
CA LYS A 173 23.28 25.68 1.83
C LYS A 173 22.33 25.26 2.94
N THR A 174 21.18 25.90 3.06
CA THR A 174 20.12 25.53 4.01
C THR A 174 19.52 24.17 3.66
N VAL A 175 19.24 23.92 2.39
CA VAL A 175 18.65 22.64 1.93
C VAL A 175 19.57 21.46 2.19
N ILE A 176 20.87 21.56 1.85
CA ILE A 176 21.83 20.47 2.05
C ILE A 176 22.18 20.23 3.53
N SER A 177 21.86 21.14 4.43
CA SER A 177 22.00 20.90 5.87
C SER A 177 20.99 19.87 6.40
N ALA A 178 19.88 19.65 5.69
CA ALA A 178 18.94 18.58 6.00
C ALA A 178 19.46 17.23 5.50
N TYR A 179 19.46 16.22 6.37
CA TYR A 179 20.03 14.89 6.06
C TYR A 179 19.54 14.27 4.75
N PRO A 180 18.25 14.32 4.38
CA PRO A 180 17.76 13.76 3.12
C PRO A 180 18.39 14.41 1.87
N TYR A 181 18.82 15.68 1.95
CA TYR A 181 19.38 16.43 0.84
C TYR A 181 20.90 16.64 0.91
N LYS A 182 21.60 16.02 1.88
CA LYS A 182 23.04 16.21 2.10
C LYS A 182 23.90 15.94 0.86
N ASP A 183 23.47 15.04 -0.01
CA ASP A 183 24.16 14.63 -1.23
C ASP A 183 23.62 15.33 -2.49
N LEU A 184 22.70 16.29 -2.34
CA LEU A 184 22.14 17.06 -3.45
C LEU A 184 23.20 17.93 -4.11
N LYS A 185 23.44 17.75 -5.41
CA LYS A 185 24.36 18.59 -6.17
C LYS A 185 23.73 19.95 -6.48
N PHE A 186 24.54 21.01 -6.49
CA PHE A 186 24.09 22.36 -6.80
C PHE A 186 23.41 22.45 -8.18
N GLU A 187 23.92 21.72 -9.17
CA GLU A 187 23.33 21.65 -10.50
C GLU A 187 21.87 21.15 -10.46
N ASN A 188 21.59 20.09 -9.70
CA ASN A 188 20.24 19.55 -9.56
C ASN A 188 19.33 20.51 -8.79
N PHE A 189 19.84 21.18 -7.75
CA PHE A 189 19.11 22.25 -7.08
C PHE A 189 18.71 23.36 -8.06
N MET A 190 19.64 23.79 -8.94
CA MET A 190 19.36 24.81 -9.95
C MET A 190 18.36 24.35 -11.02
N LYS A 191 18.35 23.06 -11.39
CA LYS A 191 17.30 22.50 -12.27
C LYS A 191 15.93 22.63 -11.62
N VAL A 192 15.80 22.27 -10.33
CA VAL A 192 14.54 22.41 -9.58
C VAL A 192 14.14 23.90 -9.46
N LEU A 193 15.08 24.79 -9.14
CA LEU A 193 14.82 26.23 -9.07
C LEU A 193 14.30 26.78 -10.40
N ASN A 194 14.93 26.42 -11.53
CA ASN A 194 14.52 26.85 -12.86
C ASN A 194 13.12 26.30 -13.21
N PHE A 195 12.83 25.05 -12.85
CA PHE A 195 11.48 24.49 -12.98
C PHE A 195 10.46 25.33 -12.20
N VAL A 196 10.73 25.66 -10.94
CA VAL A 196 9.81 26.48 -10.13
C VAL A 196 9.67 27.88 -10.70
N LYS A 197 10.74 28.44 -11.29
CA LYS A 197 10.76 29.78 -11.85
C LYS A 197 9.85 29.93 -13.07
N ASP A 198 9.94 29.01 -14.04
CA ASP A 198 9.29 29.16 -15.35
C ASP A 198 8.70 27.85 -15.94
N GLY A 199 8.70 26.76 -15.20
CA GLY A 199 8.17 25.47 -15.65
C GLY A 199 9.16 24.60 -16.44
N GLY A 200 10.42 25.05 -16.63
CA GLY A 200 11.43 24.36 -17.42
C GLY A 200 11.28 24.56 -18.93
N TYR A 201 12.14 23.90 -19.71
CA TYR A 201 12.28 24.14 -21.15
C TYR A 201 10.94 24.03 -21.93
N ALA A 202 10.19 22.98 -21.70
CA ALA A 202 8.93 22.72 -22.45
C ALA A 202 7.79 23.67 -22.07
N LEU A 203 7.77 24.22 -20.86
CA LEU A 203 6.64 24.98 -20.32
C LEU A 203 6.88 26.49 -20.18
N LYS A 204 8.12 26.96 -20.34
CA LYS A 204 8.54 28.36 -20.10
C LYS A 204 7.77 29.43 -20.88
N ASN A 205 7.17 29.06 -22.02
CA ASN A 205 6.41 29.99 -22.87
C ASN A 205 4.99 30.26 -22.33
N TYR A 206 4.50 29.48 -21.38
CA TYR A 206 3.19 29.67 -20.78
C TYR A 206 3.28 30.54 -19.53
N GLU A 207 2.61 31.68 -19.51
CA GLU A 207 2.59 32.63 -18.38
C GLU A 207 2.20 31.97 -17.05
N LYS A 208 1.31 30.99 -17.10
CA LYS A 208 0.86 30.22 -15.93
C LYS A 208 2.01 29.60 -15.12
N TYR A 209 3.13 29.26 -15.76
CA TYR A 209 4.27 28.61 -15.10
C TYR A 209 5.39 29.59 -14.75
N ARG A 210 5.29 30.88 -15.11
CA ARG A 210 6.24 31.92 -14.73
C ARG A 210 5.92 32.44 -13.34
N ARG A 211 6.34 31.69 -12.31
CA ARG A 211 5.98 31.95 -10.91
C ARG A 211 6.98 32.81 -10.18
N LEU A 212 8.27 32.72 -10.53
CA LEU A 212 9.32 33.43 -9.86
C LEU A 212 10.00 34.42 -10.84
N LYS A 213 10.54 35.52 -10.27
CA LYS A 213 11.35 36.48 -10.98
C LYS A 213 12.65 36.73 -10.23
N THR A 214 13.70 37.14 -10.97
CA THR A 214 14.97 37.53 -10.40
C THR A 214 14.98 39.06 -10.23
N LEU A 215 15.37 39.54 -9.05
CA LEU A 215 15.55 40.94 -8.73
C LEU A 215 16.93 41.41 -9.19
N GLU A 216 17.17 42.73 -9.23
CA GLU A 216 18.45 43.33 -9.64
C GLU A 216 19.64 42.88 -8.78
N ASN A 217 19.41 42.61 -7.51
CA ASN A 217 20.41 42.07 -6.57
C ASN A 217 20.67 40.58 -6.69
N GLY A 218 20.09 39.90 -7.69
CA GLY A 218 20.19 38.45 -7.90
C GLY A 218 19.28 37.59 -7.02
N HIS A 219 18.52 38.17 -6.09
CA HIS A 219 17.56 37.45 -5.30
C HIS A 219 16.35 36.98 -6.14
N ILE A 220 15.77 35.88 -5.72
CA ILE A 220 14.58 35.29 -6.32
C ILE A 220 13.37 35.61 -5.45
N THR A 221 12.26 36.00 -6.07
CA THR A 221 10.98 36.27 -5.40
C THR A 221 9.81 35.87 -6.27
N ILE A 222 8.61 35.86 -5.72
CA ILE A 222 7.38 35.57 -6.47
C ILE A 222 7.11 36.60 -7.55
N ASN A 223 6.51 36.15 -8.65
CA ASN A 223 6.11 37.05 -9.74
C ASN A 223 4.81 37.80 -9.42
N SER A 224 3.85 37.15 -8.76
CA SER A 224 2.53 37.69 -8.43
C SER A 224 2.08 37.35 -7.02
N LYS A 225 1.40 38.30 -6.34
CA LYS A 225 0.76 38.03 -5.03
C LYS A 225 -0.35 36.95 -5.13
N ALA A 226 -0.93 36.73 -6.30
CA ALA A 226 -1.90 35.63 -6.52
C ALA A 226 -1.27 34.26 -6.33
N ASP A 227 0.04 34.11 -6.57
CA ASP A 227 0.78 32.87 -6.41
C ASP A 227 0.86 32.45 -4.93
N ILE A 228 0.92 33.40 -4.00
CA ILE A 228 0.87 33.10 -2.54
C ILE A 228 -0.45 32.38 -2.19
N ARG A 229 -1.57 32.87 -2.72
CA ARG A 229 -2.89 32.25 -2.46
C ARG A 229 -2.97 30.85 -3.06
N ARG A 230 -2.48 30.67 -4.29
CA ARG A 230 -2.44 29.36 -4.98
C ARG A 230 -1.57 28.39 -4.20
N TYR A 231 -0.38 28.81 -3.78
CA TYR A 231 0.51 27.99 -2.97
C TYR A 231 -0.17 27.55 -1.67
N LYS A 232 -0.74 28.48 -0.88
CA LYS A 232 -1.42 28.17 0.39
C LYS A 232 -2.59 27.20 0.24
N MET A 233 -3.27 27.19 -0.90
CA MET A 233 -4.40 26.28 -1.17
C MET A 233 -3.95 24.87 -1.55
N ASN A 234 -2.73 24.69 -2.05
CA ASN A 234 -2.24 23.44 -2.62
C ASN A 234 -0.99 22.88 -1.92
N ILE A 235 -0.53 23.51 -0.84
CA ILE A 235 0.62 23.02 -0.07
C ILE A 235 0.31 21.68 0.58
N GLY A 236 1.28 20.75 0.53
CA GLY A 236 1.24 19.45 1.18
C GLY A 236 1.92 18.38 0.36
N THR A 237 2.46 17.38 1.03
CA THR A 237 3.17 16.24 0.42
C THR A 237 2.36 14.94 0.48
N ILE A 238 1.20 14.95 1.17
CA ILE A 238 0.29 13.82 1.24
C ILE A 238 -0.83 14.06 0.24
N ILE A 239 -0.83 13.27 -0.84
CA ILE A 239 -1.85 13.32 -1.87
C ILE A 239 -2.95 12.32 -1.56
N GLU A 240 -4.17 12.82 -1.35
CA GLU A 240 -5.34 11.98 -1.19
C GLU A 240 -5.79 11.43 -2.55
N ALA A 241 -6.20 10.15 -2.57
CA ALA A 241 -6.95 9.61 -3.71
C ALA A 241 -8.18 10.47 -4.00
N PRO A 242 -8.69 10.53 -5.26
CA PRO A 242 -9.92 11.25 -5.56
C PRO A 242 -11.07 10.74 -4.70
N MET A 243 -11.64 11.62 -3.88
CA MET A 243 -12.66 11.27 -2.90
C MET A 243 -13.98 11.98 -3.22
N LEU A 244 -15.07 11.26 -3.07
CA LEU A 244 -16.43 11.79 -3.14
C LEU A 244 -17.04 11.85 -1.73
N THR A 245 -17.86 12.86 -1.47
CA THR A 245 -18.56 13.03 -0.18
C THR A 245 -19.82 12.18 -0.17
N VAL A 246 -19.94 11.25 0.77
CA VAL A 246 -21.14 10.42 0.95
C VAL A 246 -22.20 11.19 1.72
N LYS A 247 -23.37 11.36 1.11
CA LYS A 247 -24.51 12.10 1.66
C LYS A 247 -25.74 11.21 1.80
N PHE A 248 -26.25 11.15 3.01
CA PHE A 248 -27.57 10.59 3.31
C PHE A 248 -28.54 11.74 3.63
N LYS A 249 -29.48 12.01 2.73
CA LYS A 249 -30.33 13.20 2.79
C LYS A 249 -29.47 14.48 2.88
N ARG A 250 -29.57 15.22 3.98
CA ARG A 250 -28.77 16.44 4.24
C ARG A 250 -27.52 16.19 5.09
N LYS A 251 -27.29 14.95 5.57
CA LYS A 251 -26.18 14.63 6.47
C LYS A 251 -24.99 14.09 5.67
N THR A 252 -23.80 14.61 5.92
CA THR A 252 -22.54 14.04 5.45
C THR A 252 -22.15 12.88 6.36
N LEU A 253 -21.90 11.70 5.77
CA LEU A 253 -21.46 10.50 6.48
C LEU A 253 -19.94 10.38 6.49
N GLY A 254 -19.26 10.86 5.45
CA GLY A 254 -17.82 10.78 5.28
C GLY A 254 -17.42 10.90 3.82
N ARG A 255 -16.25 10.32 3.47
CA ARG A 255 -15.70 10.34 2.11
C ARG A 255 -15.41 8.94 1.61
N ILE A 256 -15.69 8.68 0.34
CA ILE A 256 -15.47 7.40 -0.33
C ILE A 256 -14.65 7.62 -1.60
N GLU A 257 -13.85 6.65 -1.99
CA GLU A 257 -13.04 6.77 -3.20
C GLU A 257 -13.89 6.75 -4.47
N GLU A 258 -13.58 7.67 -5.38
CA GLU A 258 -14.25 7.80 -6.68
C GLU A 258 -14.20 6.49 -7.47
N ASN A 259 -13.06 5.79 -7.45
CA ASN A 259 -12.88 4.51 -8.15
C ASN A 259 -13.82 3.40 -7.67
N PHE A 260 -14.20 3.39 -6.38
CA PHE A 260 -15.16 2.42 -5.89
C PHE A 260 -16.57 2.72 -6.43
N ILE A 261 -16.95 3.99 -6.42
CA ILE A 261 -18.28 4.43 -6.85
C ILE A 261 -18.50 4.27 -8.35
N ILE A 262 -17.48 4.50 -9.18
CA ILE A 262 -17.55 4.32 -10.64
C ILE A 262 -17.96 2.89 -11.03
N ASN A 263 -17.62 1.91 -10.20
CA ASN A 263 -17.93 0.50 -10.41
C ASN A 263 -19.30 0.06 -9.82
N LEU A 264 -20.08 0.99 -9.28
CA LEU A 264 -21.43 0.73 -8.76
C LEU A 264 -22.49 1.13 -9.77
N SER A 265 -23.53 0.30 -9.86
CA SER A 265 -24.78 0.63 -10.55
C SER A 265 -25.81 1.17 -9.55
N GLN A 266 -26.75 1.99 -10.01
CA GLN A 266 -27.85 2.46 -9.17
C GLN A 266 -28.62 1.26 -8.58
N GLY A 267 -28.82 1.28 -7.25
CA GLY A 267 -29.44 0.19 -6.51
C GLY A 267 -28.43 -0.78 -5.87
N ASP A 268 -27.14 -0.74 -6.25
CA ASP A 268 -26.10 -1.52 -5.58
C ASP A 268 -25.98 -1.12 -4.11
N THR A 269 -25.75 -2.12 -3.25
CA THR A 269 -25.60 -1.90 -1.80
C THR A 269 -24.16 -2.10 -1.37
N PHE A 270 -23.71 -1.28 -0.40
CA PHE A 270 -22.38 -1.34 0.17
C PHE A 270 -22.36 -0.94 1.65
N ILE A 271 -21.34 -1.40 2.37
CA ILE A 271 -21.17 -1.09 3.80
C ILE A 271 -20.32 0.18 3.93
N PHE A 272 -20.81 1.17 4.69
CA PHE A 272 -20.08 2.39 4.98
C PHE A 272 -20.48 2.98 6.34
N GLY A 273 -19.51 3.25 7.22
CA GLY A 273 -19.76 3.72 8.57
C GLY A 273 -20.53 2.69 9.43
N GLY A 274 -20.36 1.41 9.14
CA GLY A 274 -21.08 0.30 9.78
C GLY A 274 -22.52 0.11 9.32
N GLU A 275 -23.04 0.96 8.42
CA GLU A 275 -24.39 0.86 7.89
C GLU A 275 -24.40 0.31 6.46
N VAL A 276 -25.43 -0.44 6.10
CA VAL A 276 -25.67 -0.86 4.71
C VAL A 276 -26.39 0.25 3.98
N LEU A 277 -25.75 0.79 2.95
CA LEU A 277 -26.24 1.88 2.13
C LEU A 277 -26.49 1.41 0.69
N GLU A 278 -27.51 1.96 0.05
CA GLU A 278 -27.82 1.75 -1.37
C GLU A 278 -27.41 2.98 -2.15
N PHE A 279 -26.67 2.78 -3.25
CA PHE A 279 -26.22 3.85 -4.14
C PHE A 279 -27.37 4.38 -4.98
N GLU A 280 -27.60 5.69 -4.97
CA GLU A 280 -28.63 6.35 -5.77
C GLU A 280 -28.03 7.07 -6.97
N LYS A 281 -27.10 8.01 -6.75
CA LYS A 281 -26.49 8.84 -7.82
C LYS A 281 -25.24 9.57 -7.36
N VAL A 282 -24.50 10.11 -8.35
CA VAL A 282 -23.40 11.04 -8.14
C VAL A 282 -23.77 12.40 -8.70
N GLU A 283 -23.58 13.46 -7.94
CA GLU A 283 -23.70 14.85 -8.40
C GLU A 283 -22.47 15.65 -7.97
N GLY A 284 -21.66 16.11 -8.92
CA GLY A 284 -20.40 16.79 -8.67
C GLY A 284 -19.44 15.93 -7.85
N LEU A 285 -19.06 16.38 -6.66
CA LEU A 285 -18.19 15.65 -5.72
C LEU A 285 -18.99 14.95 -4.61
N SER A 286 -20.26 14.70 -4.80
CA SER A 286 -21.16 14.08 -3.81
C SER A 286 -21.81 12.81 -4.33
N VAL A 287 -21.83 11.78 -3.48
CA VAL A 287 -22.56 10.52 -3.67
C VAL A 287 -23.79 10.53 -2.80
N TYR A 288 -24.96 10.35 -3.38
CA TYR A 288 -26.22 10.26 -2.66
C TYR A 288 -26.58 8.80 -2.42
N VAL A 289 -26.97 8.50 -1.18
CA VAL A 289 -27.29 7.15 -0.74
C VAL A 289 -28.55 7.12 0.11
N LYS A 290 -29.19 5.96 0.19
CA LYS A 290 -30.24 5.65 1.15
C LYS A 290 -29.89 4.42 1.99
N LYS A 291 -30.51 4.26 3.17
CA LYS A 291 -30.31 3.07 4.01
C LYS A 291 -30.97 1.86 3.36
N SER A 292 -30.30 0.72 3.41
CA SER A 292 -30.79 -0.55 2.90
C SER A 292 -30.75 -1.62 3.99
N LYS A 293 -31.65 -2.60 3.89
CA LYS A 293 -31.68 -3.79 4.75
C LYS A 293 -31.14 -5.05 4.02
N ASN A 294 -30.55 -4.86 2.83
CA ASN A 294 -30.01 -5.96 2.05
C ASN A 294 -28.82 -6.59 2.78
N LYS A 295 -28.84 -7.93 2.92
CA LYS A 295 -27.74 -8.67 3.58
C LYS A 295 -26.51 -8.90 2.68
N GLU A 296 -26.67 -8.75 1.35
CA GLU A 296 -25.60 -8.94 0.37
C GLU A 296 -24.97 -7.61 -0.07
N ALA A 297 -24.44 -6.87 0.90
CA ALA A 297 -23.80 -5.59 0.62
C ALA A 297 -22.33 -5.76 0.22
N LYS A 298 -21.88 -5.03 -0.82
CA LYS A 298 -20.47 -4.99 -1.22
C LYS A 298 -19.64 -4.33 -0.10
N ILE A 299 -18.48 -4.91 0.20
CA ILE A 299 -17.52 -4.27 1.12
C ILE A 299 -16.86 -3.11 0.38
N THR A 300 -16.82 -1.93 1.01
CA THR A 300 -16.15 -0.77 0.44
C THR A 300 -14.66 -1.04 0.24
N VAL A 301 -14.19 -0.92 -0.99
CA VAL A 301 -12.78 -1.06 -1.35
C VAL A 301 -12.15 0.33 -1.42
N TYR A 302 -11.02 0.48 -0.76
CA TYR A 302 -10.21 1.69 -0.77
C TYR A 302 -8.86 1.37 -1.43
N ALA A 303 -8.45 2.19 -2.40
CA ALA A 303 -7.15 2.09 -3.08
C ALA A 303 -5.98 2.62 -2.22
N GLY A 304 -6.17 2.73 -0.91
CA GLY A 304 -5.09 3.04 0.02
C GLY A 304 -3.99 2.01 -0.09
N GLY A 305 -2.73 2.46 -0.06
CA GLY A 305 -1.58 1.57 -0.15
C GLY A 305 -1.68 0.43 0.87
N ARG A 306 -1.46 -0.79 0.43
CA ARG A 306 -1.29 -1.93 1.33
C ARG A 306 -0.05 -1.69 2.18
N LEU A 307 -0.12 -2.06 3.44
CA LEU A 307 1.05 -2.03 4.31
C LEU A 307 2.08 -3.03 3.78
N PRO A 308 3.30 -2.58 3.42
CA PRO A 308 4.32 -3.50 2.91
C PRO A 308 4.79 -4.43 4.02
N LEU A 309 4.99 -5.70 3.67
CA LEU A 309 5.68 -6.65 4.54
C LEU A 309 7.14 -6.21 4.72
N SER A 310 7.58 -5.98 5.96
CA SER A 310 8.95 -5.56 6.22
C SER A 310 9.99 -6.62 5.84
N THR A 311 11.19 -6.19 5.48
CA THR A 311 12.27 -7.11 5.08
C THR A 311 12.68 -8.03 6.22
N GLN A 312 12.75 -7.51 7.44
CA GLN A 312 13.08 -8.27 8.64
C GLN A 312 12.04 -9.35 8.94
N LEU A 313 10.76 -8.96 8.89
CA LEU A 313 9.67 -9.90 9.13
C LEU A 313 9.61 -10.98 8.05
N SER A 314 9.82 -10.62 6.80
CA SER A 314 9.92 -11.55 5.67
C SER A 314 11.05 -12.59 5.86
N LYS A 315 12.25 -12.14 6.25
CA LYS A 315 13.39 -13.03 6.55
C LYS A 315 13.04 -13.98 7.69
N SER A 316 12.43 -13.47 8.76
CA SER A 316 12.02 -14.28 9.92
C SER A 316 10.97 -15.34 9.55
N VAL A 317 10.00 -15.03 8.71
CA VAL A 317 9.02 -16.01 8.20
C VAL A 317 9.72 -17.11 7.41
N ARG A 318 10.65 -16.77 6.52
CA ARG A 318 11.42 -17.77 5.75
C ARG A 318 12.29 -18.65 6.64
N GLU A 319 12.90 -18.06 7.68
CA GLU A 319 13.68 -18.81 8.66
C GLU A 319 12.81 -19.83 9.40
N ILE A 320 11.59 -19.45 9.81
CA ILE A 320 10.63 -20.34 10.47
C ILE A 320 10.22 -21.48 9.55
N ILE A 321 9.92 -21.20 8.28
CA ILE A 321 9.54 -22.23 7.31
C ILE A 321 10.68 -23.21 7.07
N GLY A 322 11.91 -22.72 6.88
CA GLY A 322 13.08 -23.52 6.54
C GLY A 322 13.75 -24.23 7.72
N ASN A 323 13.33 -24.01 8.98
CA ASN A 323 13.96 -24.56 10.17
C ASN A 323 12.96 -25.30 11.07
N LYS A 324 13.02 -26.64 11.02
CA LYS A 324 12.14 -27.53 11.78
C LYS A 324 12.16 -27.34 13.31
N ASN A 325 13.19 -26.73 13.86
CA ASN A 325 13.23 -26.45 15.30
C ASN A 325 12.13 -25.47 15.73
N PHE A 326 11.74 -24.55 14.84
CA PHE A 326 10.60 -23.66 15.10
C PHE A 326 9.26 -24.38 15.03
N TRP A 327 9.13 -25.44 14.20
CA TRP A 327 7.85 -26.13 13.96
C TRP A 327 7.28 -26.74 15.23
N LYS A 328 8.12 -27.21 16.15
CA LYS A 328 7.69 -27.76 17.45
C LYS A 328 6.84 -26.79 18.27
N LYS A 329 6.98 -25.49 18.01
CA LYS A 329 6.24 -24.40 18.68
C LYS A 329 4.99 -23.95 17.91
N LEU A 330 4.80 -24.44 16.70
CA LEU A 330 3.64 -24.10 15.86
C LEU A 330 2.46 -25.05 16.16
N PRO A 331 1.20 -24.63 15.92
CA PRO A 331 0.05 -25.52 15.98
C PRO A 331 0.19 -26.67 15.00
N LYS A 332 -0.37 -27.82 15.37
CA LYS A 332 -0.30 -29.01 14.53
C LYS A 332 -0.77 -28.79 13.09
N GLN A 333 -1.82 -28.01 12.88
CA GLN A 333 -2.35 -27.67 11.54
C GLN A 333 -1.32 -26.96 10.65
N ILE A 334 -0.45 -26.14 11.24
CA ILE A 334 0.63 -25.46 10.52
C ILE A 334 1.79 -26.42 10.28
N GLN A 335 2.13 -27.25 11.28
CA GLN A 335 3.15 -28.28 11.12
C GLN A 335 2.78 -29.26 9.99
N ASP A 336 1.53 -29.76 9.98
CA ASP A 336 1.03 -30.69 8.96
C ASP A 336 1.07 -30.05 7.56
N TRP A 337 0.73 -28.75 7.45
CA TRP A 337 0.81 -28.01 6.20
C TRP A 337 2.24 -27.87 5.67
N LEU A 338 3.21 -27.59 6.55
CA LEU A 338 4.62 -27.48 6.18
C LEU A 338 5.24 -28.87 5.88
N ASN A 339 4.88 -29.91 6.62
CA ASN A 339 5.29 -31.29 6.32
C ASN A 339 4.77 -31.71 4.95
N TYR A 340 3.50 -31.45 4.64
CA TYR A 340 2.91 -31.77 3.34
C TYR A 340 3.61 -31.01 2.20
N GLN A 341 4.02 -29.76 2.42
CA GLN A 341 4.84 -29.01 1.46
C GLN A 341 6.18 -29.70 1.21
N GLU A 342 6.87 -30.12 2.28
CA GLU A 342 8.19 -30.77 2.18
C GLU A 342 8.12 -32.13 1.47
N GLU A 343 7.05 -32.89 1.69
CA GLU A 343 6.81 -34.19 1.02
C GLU A 343 6.59 -34.02 -0.50
N HIS A 344 5.96 -32.95 -0.94
CA HIS A 344 5.57 -32.76 -2.34
C HIS A 344 6.47 -31.77 -3.11
N SER A 345 7.21 -30.90 -2.40
CA SER A 345 8.05 -29.90 -3.02
C SER A 345 9.26 -29.56 -2.12
N LEU A 346 9.67 -28.29 -2.14
CA LEU A 346 10.77 -27.75 -1.35
C LEU A 346 10.27 -26.72 -0.35
N LEU A 347 11.07 -26.46 0.69
CA LEU A 347 10.79 -25.43 1.67
C LEU A 347 11.65 -24.19 1.43
N PRO A 348 11.04 -22.99 1.31
CA PRO A 348 11.80 -21.76 1.24
C PRO A 348 12.58 -21.51 2.53
N ASN A 349 13.80 -21.02 2.38
CA ASN A 349 14.65 -20.57 3.49
C ASN A 349 15.37 -19.26 3.13
N PRO A 350 16.05 -18.57 4.05
CA PRO A 350 16.69 -17.29 3.75
C PRO A 350 17.76 -17.32 2.64
N LYS A 351 18.26 -18.50 2.27
CA LYS A 351 19.37 -18.67 1.31
C LYS A 351 18.93 -19.11 -0.08
N ASN A 352 17.66 -19.55 -0.27
CA ASN A 352 17.18 -20.04 -1.55
C ASN A 352 15.90 -19.32 -2.01
N MET A 353 15.64 -19.34 -3.31
CA MET A 353 14.37 -18.97 -3.93
C MET A 353 13.81 -20.20 -4.63
N ILE A 354 12.57 -20.57 -4.30
CA ILE A 354 11.93 -21.73 -4.89
C ILE A 354 11.01 -21.29 -6.02
N VAL A 355 11.12 -21.97 -7.13
CA VAL A 355 10.24 -21.84 -8.30
C VAL A 355 9.56 -23.17 -8.54
N GLU A 356 8.25 -23.20 -8.46
CA GLU A 356 7.42 -24.35 -8.73
C GLU A 356 6.71 -24.22 -10.07
N ILE A 357 6.75 -25.26 -10.90
CA ILE A 357 6.10 -25.28 -12.20
C ILE A 357 5.20 -26.51 -12.28
N PHE A 358 3.92 -26.30 -12.54
CA PHE A 358 2.94 -27.40 -12.63
C PHE A 358 1.83 -27.08 -13.64
N PRO A 359 1.23 -28.12 -14.22
CA PRO A 359 0.06 -27.99 -15.09
C PRO A 359 -1.20 -27.76 -14.26
N PHE A 360 -2.10 -26.90 -14.74
CA PHE A 360 -3.43 -26.71 -14.16
C PHE A 360 -4.40 -26.21 -15.25
N LYS A 361 -5.50 -26.92 -15.52
CA LYS A 361 -6.56 -26.57 -16.50
C LYS A 361 -5.99 -26.12 -17.87
N LYS A 362 -5.23 -26.96 -18.56
CA LYS A 362 -4.61 -26.70 -19.88
C LYS A 362 -3.64 -25.50 -19.89
N ARG A 363 -3.12 -25.08 -18.74
CA ARG A 363 -2.12 -24.03 -18.57
C ARG A 363 -0.99 -24.52 -17.69
N PHE A 364 0.12 -23.83 -17.75
CA PHE A 364 1.24 -24.05 -16.83
C PHE A 364 1.33 -22.86 -15.88
N TYR A 365 1.46 -23.13 -14.60
CA TYR A 365 1.68 -22.14 -13.56
C TYR A 365 3.13 -22.17 -13.14
N THR A 366 3.75 -21.00 -13.08
CA THR A 366 5.09 -20.78 -12.53
C THR A 366 4.88 -19.97 -11.26
N VAL A 367 5.11 -20.58 -10.11
CA VAL A 367 4.99 -19.92 -8.81
C VAL A 367 6.37 -19.69 -8.22
N ILE A 368 6.64 -18.45 -7.86
CA ILE A 368 7.92 -18.03 -7.28
C ILE A 368 7.69 -17.62 -5.83
N HIS A 369 8.29 -18.36 -4.91
CA HIS A 369 8.24 -18.10 -3.47
C HIS A 369 9.34 -17.10 -3.09
N SER A 370 9.11 -15.83 -3.44
CA SER A 370 10.10 -14.75 -3.35
C SER A 370 10.17 -14.11 -1.96
N PHE A 371 9.03 -14.00 -1.26
CA PHE A 371 8.88 -13.28 0.02
C PHE A 371 9.34 -11.81 -0.06
N LEU A 372 9.19 -11.19 -1.21
CA LEU A 372 9.63 -9.83 -1.48
C LEU A 372 8.66 -8.74 -1.00
N GLY A 373 7.45 -9.14 -0.59
CA GLY A 373 6.36 -8.20 -0.37
C GLY A 373 5.64 -7.83 -1.68
N TRP A 374 4.47 -7.23 -1.53
CA TRP A 374 3.55 -6.96 -2.64
C TRP A 374 4.20 -6.17 -3.78
N ASN A 375 4.84 -5.03 -3.48
CA ASN A 375 5.35 -4.10 -4.50
C ASN A 375 6.47 -4.72 -5.35
N ALA A 376 7.47 -5.32 -4.71
CA ALA A 376 8.57 -5.97 -5.42
C ALA A 376 8.10 -7.20 -6.21
N ASN A 377 7.11 -7.96 -5.68
CA ASN A 377 6.49 -9.08 -6.40
C ASN A 377 5.71 -8.61 -7.63
N GLN A 378 5.02 -7.46 -7.54
CA GLN A 378 4.33 -6.87 -8.68
C GLN A 378 5.33 -6.50 -9.78
N THR A 379 6.40 -5.83 -9.42
CA THR A 379 7.48 -5.45 -10.35
C THR A 379 8.09 -6.67 -11.02
N LEU A 380 8.47 -7.67 -10.22
CA LEU A 380 9.01 -8.93 -10.73
C LEU A 380 8.02 -9.62 -11.69
N GLY A 381 6.72 -9.62 -11.36
CA GLY A 381 5.68 -10.18 -12.21
C GLY A 381 5.61 -9.53 -13.59
N PHE A 382 5.65 -8.20 -13.67
CA PHE A 382 5.66 -7.49 -14.95
C PHE A 382 6.92 -7.77 -15.77
N LEU A 383 8.09 -7.75 -15.14
CA LEU A 383 9.36 -8.03 -15.82
C LEU A 383 9.40 -9.46 -16.37
N LEU A 384 8.95 -10.43 -15.58
CA LEU A 384 8.88 -11.83 -15.99
C LEU A 384 7.85 -12.06 -17.09
N LEU A 385 6.69 -11.40 -17.08
CA LEU A 385 5.75 -11.48 -18.20
C LEU A 385 6.40 -11.05 -19.51
N ARG A 386 7.18 -9.97 -19.49
CA ARG A 386 7.89 -9.46 -20.68
C ARG A 386 8.93 -10.47 -21.17
N ARG A 387 9.77 -11.02 -20.28
CA ARG A 387 10.76 -12.05 -20.60
C ARG A 387 10.11 -13.34 -21.10
N MET A 388 9.09 -13.84 -20.45
CA MET A 388 8.35 -15.03 -20.85
C MET A 388 7.68 -14.85 -22.22
N LYS A 389 7.18 -13.64 -22.53
CA LYS A 389 6.63 -13.30 -23.85
C LYS A 389 7.71 -13.32 -24.91
N ARG A 390 8.90 -12.71 -24.67
CA ARG A 390 10.06 -12.73 -25.57
C ARG A 390 10.58 -14.16 -25.80
N ALA A 391 10.59 -14.99 -24.74
CA ALA A 391 10.98 -16.40 -24.82
C ALA A 391 9.92 -17.31 -25.48
N GLY A 392 8.76 -16.78 -25.87
CA GLY A 392 7.73 -17.52 -26.59
C GLY A 392 6.84 -18.43 -25.73
N PHE A 393 6.85 -18.29 -24.38
CA PHE A 393 6.03 -19.08 -23.45
C PHE A 393 4.55 -18.67 -23.43
N ARG A 394 4.17 -17.58 -24.08
CA ARG A 394 2.79 -17.05 -24.16
C ARG A 394 2.14 -16.89 -22.79
N PRO A 395 2.72 -16.05 -21.92
CA PRO A 395 2.11 -15.75 -20.63
C PRO A 395 0.79 -15.01 -20.83
N MET A 396 -0.19 -15.28 -19.95
CA MET A 396 -1.53 -14.70 -20.01
C MET A 396 -1.77 -13.68 -18.90
N GLY A 397 -1.03 -13.77 -17.80
CA GLY A 397 -1.17 -12.90 -16.66
C GLY A 397 -0.42 -13.43 -15.44
N PHE A 398 -0.49 -12.68 -14.36
CA PHE A 398 0.09 -13.08 -13.08
C PHE A 398 -0.76 -12.57 -11.92
N SER A 399 -0.59 -13.18 -10.76
CA SER A 399 -1.04 -12.69 -9.47
C SER A 399 0.08 -12.75 -8.46
N MET A 400 -0.04 -12.02 -7.40
CA MET A 400 0.95 -11.96 -6.34
C MET A 400 0.31 -11.65 -4.99
N ASN A 401 1.06 -11.98 -3.94
CA ASN A 401 0.83 -11.50 -2.59
C ASN A 401 2.20 -11.12 -1.96
N ASP A 402 2.24 -10.92 -0.65
CA ASP A 402 3.50 -10.58 0.03
C ASP A 402 4.56 -11.68 -0.03
N TYR A 403 4.15 -12.94 -0.23
CA TYR A 403 5.01 -14.12 -0.11
C TYR A 403 5.51 -14.66 -1.44
N GLY A 404 4.85 -14.29 -2.55
CA GLY A 404 5.25 -14.76 -3.86
C GLY A 404 4.36 -14.27 -4.99
N LEU A 405 4.67 -14.77 -6.17
CA LEU A 405 3.89 -14.51 -7.38
C LEU A 405 3.65 -15.78 -8.17
N ALA A 406 2.53 -15.85 -8.88
CA ALA A 406 2.14 -16.93 -9.78
C ALA A 406 1.88 -16.37 -11.17
N ILE A 407 2.55 -16.91 -12.19
CA ILE A 407 2.37 -16.56 -13.59
C ILE A 407 1.76 -17.77 -14.30
N TRP A 408 0.73 -17.57 -15.12
CA TRP A 408 0.16 -18.63 -15.94
C TRP A 408 0.42 -18.41 -17.42
N SER A 409 0.77 -19.49 -18.12
CA SER A 409 1.17 -19.49 -19.52
C SER A 409 0.57 -20.66 -20.28
N PHE A 410 0.47 -20.54 -21.61
CA PHE A 410 0.03 -21.67 -22.46
C PHE A 410 1.12 -22.72 -22.67
N LYS A 411 2.38 -22.30 -22.67
CA LYS A 411 3.51 -23.22 -22.84
C LYS A 411 4.25 -23.38 -21.53
N LYS A 412 4.77 -24.58 -21.29
CA LYS A 412 5.60 -24.91 -20.13
C LYS A 412 6.89 -24.09 -20.22
N PRO A 413 7.23 -23.28 -19.19
CA PRO A 413 8.50 -22.58 -19.15
C PRO A 413 9.66 -23.55 -18.93
N GLU A 414 10.71 -23.37 -19.72
CA GLU A 414 11.99 -24.05 -19.60
C GLU A 414 13.07 -23.04 -19.24
N ASN A 415 14.17 -23.50 -18.63
CA ASN A 415 15.32 -22.66 -18.26
C ASN A 415 14.93 -21.40 -17.45
N VAL A 416 14.05 -21.56 -16.46
CA VAL A 416 13.48 -20.43 -15.68
C VAL A 416 14.56 -19.64 -14.94
N ASN A 417 15.72 -20.25 -14.65
CA ASN A 417 16.86 -19.55 -14.06
C ASN A 417 17.30 -18.35 -14.93
N ASN A 418 17.27 -18.50 -16.26
CA ASN A 418 17.61 -17.41 -17.18
C ASN A 418 16.57 -16.28 -17.16
N LEU A 419 15.33 -16.58 -16.79
CA LEU A 419 14.29 -15.57 -16.65
C LEU A 419 14.45 -14.73 -15.38
N LEU A 420 15.12 -15.27 -14.37
CA LEU A 420 15.37 -14.65 -13.07
C LEU A 420 16.78 -14.08 -12.92
N ASP A 421 17.54 -13.98 -14.00
CA ASP A 421 18.87 -13.37 -13.95
C ASP A 421 18.79 -11.91 -13.49
N THR A 422 19.81 -11.49 -12.74
CA THR A 422 19.88 -10.14 -12.15
C THR A 422 19.84 -9.02 -13.19
N ASP A 423 20.26 -9.30 -14.44
CA ASP A 423 20.19 -8.35 -15.55
C ASP A 423 18.77 -7.88 -15.85
N ILE A 424 17.75 -8.65 -15.44
CA ILE A 424 16.34 -8.24 -15.55
C ILE A 424 16.07 -6.89 -14.87
N VAL A 425 16.80 -6.58 -13.79
CA VAL A 425 16.59 -5.36 -13.02
C VAL A 425 17.43 -4.19 -13.54
N PHE A 426 18.48 -4.45 -14.34
CA PHE A 426 19.39 -3.42 -14.83
C PHE A 426 19.06 -2.93 -16.24
N GLU A 427 18.90 -3.83 -17.19
CA GLU A 427 18.75 -3.47 -18.60
C GLU A 427 17.29 -3.31 -19.03
N GLU A 428 16.43 -4.23 -18.61
CA GLU A 428 15.03 -4.24 -19.04
C GLU A 428 14.12 -3.35 -18.20
N PHE A 429 14.58 -2.98 -17.01
CA PHE A 429 13.79 -2.22 -16.05
C PHE A 429 13.54 -0.78 -16.51
N GLU A 430 14.57 -0.08 -17.02
CA GLU A 430 14.40 1.29 -17.50
C GLU A 430 13.50 1.35 -18.75
N GLU A 431 13.66 0.39 -19.69
CA GLU A 431 12.77 0.28 -20.83
C GLU A 431 11.32 -0.01 -20.40
N TRP A 432 11.14 -0.97 -19.47
CA TRP A 432 9.81 -1.30 -18.96
C TRP A 432 9.19 -0.11 -18.24
N LEU A 433 9.98 0.61 -17.46
CA LEU A 433 9.51 1.75 -16.70
C LEU A 433 8.98 2.87 -17.62
N GLN A 434 9.64 3.11 -18.75
CA GLN A 434 9.21 4.10 -19.76
C GLN A 434 7.92 3.69 -20.47
N ASP A 435 7.74 2.39 -20.75
CA ASP A 435 6.56 1.85 -21.44
C ASP A 435 5.34 1.63 -20.53
N THR A 436 5.51 1.77 -19.22
CA THR A 436 4.44 1.42 -18.27
C THR A 436 3.55 2.62 -17.91
N PRO A 437 2.22 2.43 -17.79
CA PRO A 437 1.31 3.44 -17.26
C PRO A 437 1.61 3.87 -15.82
N LEU A 438 2.51 3.14 -15.13
CA LEU A 438 2.85 3.37 -13.73
C LEU A 438 3.49 4.73 -13.51
N LEU A 439 4.48 5.12 -14.34
CA LEU A 439 5.12 6.44 -14.24
C LEU A 439 4.11 7.57 -14.46
N LYS A 440 3.21 7.40 -15.42
CA LYS A 440 2.15 8.38 -15.69
C LYS A 440 1.23 8.56 -14.48
N ARG A 441 0.93 7.47 -13.77
CA ARG A 441 0.15 7.51 -12.54
C ARG A 441 0.88 8.22 -11.40
N LEU A 442 2.17 7.93 -11.20
CA LEU A 442 3.00 8.59 -10.19
C LEU A 442 3.24 10.05 -10.51
N PHE A 443 3.40 10.40 -11.80
CA PHE A 443 3.57 11.77 -12.24
C PHE A 443 2.44 12.68 -11.76
N ARG A 444 1.23 12.17 -11.61
CA ARG A 444 0.11 12.93 -11.05
C ARG A 444 0.42 13.45 -9.65
N ASP A 445 0.96 12.60 -8.80
CA ASP A 445 1.26 12.95 -7.41
C ASP A 445 2.44 13.92 -7.35
N VAL A 446 3.50 13.67 -8.10
CA VAL A 446 4.65 14.58 -8.27
C VAL A 446 4.23 15.95 -8.82
N ALA A 447 3.33 15.97 -9.82
CA ALA A 447 2.83 17.21 -10.40
C ALA A 447 1.96 18.03 -9.42
N LEU A 448 1.24 17.38 -8.53
CA LEU A 448 0.46 18.06 -7.48
C LEU A 448 1.37 18.58 -6.36
N ILE A 449 2.33 17.78 -5.87
CA ILE A 449 3.26 18.15 -4.81
C ILE A 449 4.14 19.33 -5.26
N SER A 450 4.72 19.25 -6.45
CA SER A 450 5.55 20.32 -7.02
C SER A 450 4.77 21.59 -7.37
N GLY A 451 3.42 21.53 -7.30
CA GLY A 451 2.54 22.61 -7.70
C GLY A 451 2.43 22.81 -9.22
N LEU A 452 2.95 21.91 -10.06
CA LEU A 452 2.79 21.99 -11.52
C LEU A 452 1.31 21.97 -11.92
N VAL A 453 0.52 21.15 -11.25
CA VAL A 453 -0.94 21.09 -11.38
C VAL A 453 -1.60 21.45 -10.06
N GLU A 454 -2.51 22.39 -10.10
CA GLU A 454 -3.29 22.81 -8.94
C GLU A 454 -4.59 22.01 -8.85
N LYS A 455 -4.85 21.40 -7.70
CA LYS A 455 -6.12 20.71 -7.39
C LYS A 455 -7.18 21.71 -6.94
N ARG A 456 -6.79 22.68 -6.12
CA ARG A 456 -7.65 23.73 -5.58
C ARG A 456 -7.36 25.06 -6.25
N ILE A 457 -8.41 25.72 -6.73
CA ILE A 457 -8.36 27.06 -7.30
C ILE A 457 -9.33 27.97 -6.54
N PRO A 458 -9.17 29.31 -6.55
CA PRO A 458 -10.09 30.19 -5.86
C PRO A 458 -11.55 29.92 -6.24
N GLY A 459 -12.38 29.52 -5.25
CA GLY A 459 -13.80 29.23 -5.43
C GLY A 459 -14.15 27.85 -5.98
N ALA A 460 -13.17 26.98 -6.32
CA ALA A 460 -13.44 25.65 -6.85
C ALA A 460 -12.36 24.61 -6.52
N GLU A 461 -12.74 23.34 -6.58
CA GLU A 461 -11.82 22.19 -6.53
C GLU A 461 -12.02 21.32 -7.77
N LYS A 462 -10.93 20.92 -8.42
CA LYS A 462 -10.96 20.03 -9.58
C LYS A 462 -11.32 18.61 -9.17
N THR A 463 -12.14 17.94 -9.96
CA THR A 463 -12.41 16.51 -9.81
C THR A 463 -11.15 15.69 -10.10
N GLY A 464 -11.09 14.45 -9.62
CA GLY A 464 -10.00 13.52 -9.93
C GLY A 464 -9.79 13.35 -11.44
N LYS A 465 -10.87 13.27 -12.21
CA LYS A 465 -10.83 13.18 -13.68
C LYS A 465 -10.20 14.41 -14.34
N GLN A 466 -10.50 15.62 -13.86
CA GLN A 466 -9.92 16.85 -14.39
C GLN A 466 -8.41 16.97 -14.06
N VAL A 467 -8.01 16.55 -12.85
CA VAL A 467 -6.60 16.49 -12.47
C VAL A 467 -5.87 15.49 -13.34
N LEU A 468 -6.42 14.28 -13.49
CA LEU A 468 -5.84 13.21 -14.31
C LEU A 468 -5.62 13.66 -15.76
N PHE A 469 -6.65 14.26 -16.38
CA PHE A 469 -6.53 14.78 -17.75
C PHE A 469 -5.41 15.82 -17.88
N SER A 470 -5.31 16.75 -16.93
CA SER A 470 -4.29 17.80 -16.95
C SER A 470 -2.88 17.22 -16.77
N THR A 471 -2.71 16.27 -15.85
CA THR A 471 -1.40 15.63 -15.59
C THR A 471 -0.96 14.73 -16.74
N ASP A 472 -1.90 14.00 -17.34
CA ASP A 472 -1.62 13.12 -18.48
C ASP A 472 -1.12 13.90 -19.68
N LEU A 473 -1.77 15.01 -20.00
CA LEU A 473 -1.36 15.87 -21.11
C LEU A 473 0.04 16.45 -20.89
N ILE A 474 0.32 16.96 -19.68
CA ILE A 474 1.63 17.52 -19.36
C ILE A 474 2.71 16.43 -19.40
N TYR A 475 2.43 15.23 -18.86
CA TYR A 475 3.36 14.12 -18.90
C TYR A 475 3.80 13.77 -20.32
N GLU A 476 2.85 13.67 -21.25
CA GLU A 476 3.14 13.39 -22.66
C GLU A 476 3.94 14.51 -23.33
N VAL A 477 3.65 15.74 -23.00
CA VAL A 477 4.43 16.91 -23.49
C VAL A 477 5.88 16.84 -22.97
N LEU A 478 6.09 16.55 -21.68
CA LEU A 478 7.42 16.46 -21.10
C LEU A 478 8.22 15.28 -21.69
N ILE A 479 7.62 14.09 -21.80
CA ILE A 479 8.30 12.93 -22.41
C ILE A 479 8.74 13.27 -23.85
N LYS A 480 7.89 13.94 -24.61
CA LYS A 480 8.15 14.21 -26.03
C LYS A 480 9.15 15.36 -26.27
N TYR A 481 9.10 16.41 -25.46
CA TYR A 481 9.82 17.66 -25.74
C TYR A 481 10.89 18.02 -24.70
N ASP A 482 10.87 17.38 -23.51
CA ASP A 482 11.80 17.64 -22.41
C ASP A 482 11.99 16.36 -21.55
N SER A 483 12.51 15.30 -22.18
CA SER A 483 12.64 13.96 -21.56
C SER A 483 13.58 13.94 -20.34
N GLN A 484 14.38 15.00 -20.13
CA GLN A 484 15.28 15.17 -18.98
C GLN A 484 14.70 16.14 -17.94
N HIS A 485 13.41 16.43 -18.01
CA HIS A 485 12.74 17.33 -17.07
C HIS A 485 12.84 16.79 -15.63
N VAL A 486 13.15 17.67 -14.67
CA VAL A 486 13.40 17.32 -13.26
C VAL A 486 12.24 16.56 -12.60
N LEU A 487 11.00 16.82 -13.00
CA LEU A 487 9.86 16.07 -12.46
C LEU A 487 9.75 14.64 -13.02
N LEU A 488 10.27 14.37 -14.22
CA LEU A 488 10.36 12.99 -14.72
C LEU A 488 11.44 12.21 -13.97
N GLU A 489 12.52 12.87 -13.56
CA GLU A 489 13.54 12.32 -12.66
C GLU A 489 12.93 12.00 -11.29
N ALA A 490 12.20 12.95 -10.68
CA ALA A 490 11.48 12.75 -9.43
C ALA A 490 10.51 11.55 -9.47
N VAL A 491 9.75 11.40 -10.57
CA VAL A 491 8.83 10.27 -10.76
C VAL A 491 9.58 8.94 -10.81
N LYS A 492 10.74 8.89 -11.47
CA LYS A 492 11.56 7.67 -11.53
C LYS A 492 12.10 7.30 -10.15
N GLU A 493 12.59 8.28 -9.38
CA GLU A 493 13.08 8.08 -8.02
C GLU A 493 11.96 7.59 -7.09
N ASP A 494 10.80 8.23 -7.11
CA ASP A 494 9.63 7.80 -6.33
C ASP A 494 9.14 6.40 -6.71
N ALA A 495 9.19 6.06 -8.00
CA ALA A 495 8.85 4.73 -8.48
C ALA A 495 9.80 3.68 -7.89
N MET A 496 11.12 3.95 -7.93
CA MET A 496 12.15 3.03 -7.44
C MET A 496 12.04 2.76 -5.94
N ASP A 497 11.77 3.79 -5.14
CA ASP A 497 11.75 3.69 -3.68
C ASP A 497 10.39 3.24 -3.12
N GLY A 498 9.31 3.46 -3.85
CA GLY A 498 7.94 3.26 -3.39
C GLY A 498 7.24 2.04 -3.99
N LEU A 499 6.53 2.26 -5.10
CA LEU A 499 5.66 1.24 -5.71
C LEU A 499 6.41 0.05 -6.31
N ILE A 500 7.66 0.23 -6.68
CA ILE A 500 8.45 -0.78 -7.37
C ILE A 500 9.28 -1.59 -6.39
N ASP A 501 9.72 -0.98 -5.28
CA ASP A 501 10.64 -1.58 -4.31
C ASP A 501 11.85 -2.26 -5.01
N GLY A 502 12.42 -1.54 -5.98
CA GLY A 502 13.46 -2.05 -6.88
C GLY A 502 14.75 -2.41 -6.16
N SER A 503 15.07 -1.69 -5.09
CA SER A 503 16.25 -1.97 -4.26
C SER A 503 16.14 -3.34 -3.60
N ARG A 504 15.00 -3.64 -2.97
CA ARG A 504 14.74 -4.93 -2.33
C ARG A 504 14.73 -6.08 -3.34
N LEU A 505 14.13 -5.86 -4.52
CA LEU A 505 14.13 -6.84 -5.60
C LEU A 505 15.56 -7.15 -6.06
N ARG A 506 16.38 -6.13 -6.30
CA ARG A 506 17.77 -6.25 -6.72
C ARG A 506 18.63 -7.02 -5.71
N GLU A 507 18.58 -6.61 -4.46
CA GLU A 507 19.32 -7.27 -3.38
C GLU A 507 18.93 -8.74 -3.27
N THR A 508 17.63 -9.05 -3.32
CA THR A 508 17.16 -10.42 -3.17
C THR A 508 17.57 -11.29 -4.34
N LEU A 509 17.46 -10.82 -5.57
CA LEU A 509 17.88 -11.57 -6.75
C LEU A 509 19.41 -11.79 -6.76
N HIS A 510 20.17 -10.77 -6.35
CA HIS A 510 21.62 -10.91 -6.23
C HIS A 510 22.03 -11.95 -5.18
N LEU A 511 21.43 -11.90 -3.99
CA LEU A 511 21.72 -12.86 -2.90
C LEU A 511 21.32 -14.29 -3.25
N MET A 512 20.33 -14.48 -4.11
CA MET A 512 19.76 -15.80 -4.42
C MET A 512 20.13 -16.33 -5.79
N ARG A 513 20.94 -15.61 -6.57
CA ARG A 513 21.29 -15.95 -7.95
C ARG A 513 21.76 -17.41 -8.09
N GLU A 514 22.63 -17.87 -7.20
CA GLU A 514 23.19 -19.22 -7.23
C GLU A 514 22.30 -20.27 -6.55
N ASN A 515 21.21 -19.86 -5.90
CA ASN A 515 20.36 -20.70 -5.08
C ASN A 515 18.87 -20.64 -5.52
N ILE A 516 18.62 -20.44 -6.80
CA ILE A 516 17.29 -20.58 -7.39
C ILE A 516 17.03 -22.06 -7.66
N LEU A 517 16.08 -22.64 -6.93
CA LEU A 517 15.72 -24.04 -7.01
C LEU A 517 14.42 -24.20 -7.78
N VAL A 518 14.50 -24.80 -8.97
CA VAL A 518 13.30 -25.06 -9.80
C VAL A 518 12.79 -26.46 -9.55
N LYS A 519 11.52 -26.60 -9.22
CA LYS A 519 10.82 -27.87 -9.02
C LYS A 519 9.66 -27.99 -10.00
N TYR A 520 9.65 -29.06 -10.76
CA TYR A 520 8.50 -29.44 -11.61
C TYR A 520 7.57 -30.36 -10.80
N LEU A 521 6.31 -30.01 -10.73
CA LEU A 521 5.29 -30.72 -9.97
C LEU A 521 4.16 -31.15 -10.90
N ASP A 522 3.44 -32.21 -10.49
CA ASP A 522 2.26 -32.69 -11.21
C ASP A 522 0.98 -31.98 -10.75
N GLN A 523 1.01 -31.35 -9.59
CA GLN A 523 -0.14 -30.67 -8.96
C GLN A 523 0.31 -29.44 -8.16
N ILE A 524 -0.67 -28.64 -7.74
CA ILE A 524 -0.46 -27.43 -6.91
C ILE A 524 0.14 -27.82 -5.55
N SER A 525 1.17 -27.10 -5.12
CA SER A 525 1.75 -27.28 -3.78
C SER A 525 0.97 -26.52 -2.70
N PRO A 526 1.09 -26.93 -1.42
CA PRO A 526 0.45 -26.25 -0.30
C PRO A 526 0.82 -24.76 -0.14
N LEU A 527 2.08 -24.38 -0.41
CA LEU A 527 2.52 -23.00 -0.35
C LEU A 527 2.11 -22.18 -1.57
N SER A 528 1.99 -22.81 -2.74
CA SER A 528 1.54 -22.13 -3.97
C SER A 528 0.05 -21.80 -3.96
N LEU A 529 -0.75 -22.58 -3.25
CA LEU A 529 -2.20 -22.46 -3.25
C LEU A 529 -2.71 -21.06 -2.81
N PRO A 530 -2.28 -20.49 -1.68
CA PRO A 530 -2.75 -19.16 -1.27
C PRO A 530 -2.40 -18.08 -2.29
N ILE A 531 -1.23 -18.19 -2.98
CA ILE A 531 -0.80 -17.25 -4.01
C ILE A 531 -1.74 -17.32 -5.22
N ILE A 532 -2.16 -18.53 -5.61
CA ILE A 532 -3.07 -18.74 -6.74
C ILE A 532 -4.50 -18.32 -6.39
N LEU A 533 -4.97 -18.56 -5.15
CA LEU A 533 -6.31 -18.14 -4.71
C LEU A 533 -6.47 -16.62 -4.64
N ASP A 534 -5.39 -15.87 -4.41
CA ASP A 534 -5.39 -14.42 -4.51
C ASP A 534 -5.58 -13.91 -5.95
N VAL A 535 -5.33 -14.77 -6.97
CA VAL A 535 -5.67 -14.51 -8.39
C VAL A 535 -7.11 -14.05 -8.57
N THR A 536 -8.02 -14.56 -7.77
CA THR A 536 -9.46 -14.29 -7.94
C THR A 536 -9.89 -12.92 -7.46
N LYS A 537 -9.06 -12.23 -6.68
CA LYS A 537 -9.39 -10.92 -6.11
C LYS A 537 -8.84 -9.74 -6.91
N GLU A 538 -7.67 -9.91 -7.52
CA GLU A 538 -6.95 -8.81 -8.18
C GLU A 538 -6.14 -9.32 -9.40
N SER A 539 -6.72 -10.17 -10.25
CA SER A 539 -6.00 -10.69 -11.42
C SER A 539 -5.81 -9.63 -12.51
N ILE A 540 -4.57 -9.48 -12.96
CA ILE A 540 -4.24 -8.73 -14.17
C ILE A 540 -4.31 -9.72 -15.33
N GLY A 541 -5.44 -9.76 -16.04
CA GLY A 541 -5.70 -10.71 -17.13
C GLY A 541 -6.96 -11.57 -16.93
N HIS A 542 -7.18 -12.59 -17.76
CA HIS A 542 -8.34 -13.49 -17.65
C HIS A 542 -8.18 -14.45 -16.47
N SER A 543 -9.04 -14.34 -15.47
CA SER A 543 -9.03 -15.14 -14.25
C SER A 543 -9.78 -16.47 -14.40
N ILE A 544 -9.34 -17.49 -13.64
CA ILE A 544 -10.07 -18.73 -13.39
C ILE A 544 -10.95 -18.51 -12.16
N GLY A 545 -12.18 -19.03 -12.17
CA GLY A 545 -13.09 -18.92 -11.04
C GLY A 545 -12.52 -19.56 -9.76
N LYS A 546 -12.74 -18.91 -8.61
CA LYS A 546 -12.31 -19.40 -7.29
C LYS A 546 -12.88 -20.78 -6.98
N ASP A 547 -14.14 -21.00 -7.35
CA ASP A 547 -14.85 -22.25 -7.11
C ASP A 547 -14.25 -23.43 -7.89
N ASP A 548 -13.72 -23.17 -9.05
CA ASP A 548 -13.04 -24.17 -9.87
C ASP A 548 -11.75 -24.68 -9.21
N ILE A 549 -10.98 -23.77 -8.59
CA ILE A 549 -9.75 -24.12 -7.86
C ILE A 549 -10.10 -24.91 -6.61
N LEU A 550 -11.11 -24.46 -5.86
CA LEU A 550 -11.57 -25.12 -4.65
C LEU A 550 -12.17 -26.50 -4.90
N ASN A 551 -12.89 -26.69 -6.01
CA ASN A 551 -13.48 -27.97 -6.36
C ASN A 551 -12.40 -29.01 -6.73
N GLU A 552 -11.41 -28.63 -7.55
CA GLU A 552 -10.30 -29.54 -7.88
C GLU A 552 -9.48 -29.94 -6.66
N MET A 553 -9.36 -29.05 -5.69
CA MET A 553 -8.68 -29.36 -4.43
C MET A 553 -9.45 -30.28 -3.51
N ARG A 554 -10.79 -30.19 -3.51
CA ARG A 554 -11.64 -31.13 -2.81
C ARG A 554 -11.53 -32.54 -3.44
N GLU A 555 -11.47 -32.61 -4.76
CA GLU A 555 -11.27 -33.85 -5.51
C GLU A 555 -9.89 -34.48 -5.22
N ASN A 556 -8.84 -33.67 -5.07
CA ASN A 556 -7.47 -34.11 -4.80
C ASN A 556 -7.15 -34.36 -3.31
N LYS A 557 -8.14 -34.39 -2.41
CA LYS A 557 -7.98 -34.69 -0.96
C LYS A 557 -7.08 -33.72 -0.19
N PHE A 558 -6.90 -32.48 -0.64
CA PHE A 558 -6.12 -31.46 0.08
C PHE A 558 -6.70 -31.06 1.45
N PHE A 559 -7.95 -31.41 1.73
CA PHE A 559 -8.70 -31.04 2.95
C PHE A 559 -9.20 -32.26 3.75
N LYS A 560 -8.42 -33.32 3.85
CA LYS A 560 -8.70 -34.36 4.83
C LYS A 560 -8.26 -34.03 6.23
#